data_d7262a47d834c1efe03627dd8643a69f
#
_entry.id   d7262a47d834c1efe03627dd8643a69f
#
_cell.length_a   1.000
_cell.length_b   1.000
_cell.length_c   1.000
_cell.angle_alpha   90.00
_cell.angle_beta   90.00
_cell.angle_gamma   90.00
#
_symmetry.space_group_name_H-M   'P 1'
#
loop_
_entity.id
_entity.type
_entity.pdbx_description
1 polymer ?
#
loop_
_entity_poly.entity_id
_entity_poly.type
_entity_poly.pdbx_seq_one_letter_code
_entity_poly.pdbx_strand_id
1 'polypeptide(L)'
;NCPSESALSVTHGDGNMTLQLEVIKVDTRKEQTADITTIRLKDKVYPFYMNLCYRTYPDADIIETWTEITHEEKKAITLNRFASAYLPIQKGDVWVSHLYGSWANEAQLAQEPLRPGIKMIKNKDGIRNSHTAHAEVMISLDGKPKENTGSVIGVALCYSCLLYTSDAADDLT
;
A
#
# COMPACT_ATOMS: atom_id res chain seq x y z
N ASN A 1 -6.06 -11.33 20.32
CA ASN A 1 -5.97 -11.61 18.89
C ASN A 1 -6.96 -10.70 18.18
N CYS A 2 -6.46 -9.62 17.59
CA CYS A 2 -7.26 -8.84 16.66
C CYS A 2 -7.36 -9.67 15.37
N PRO A 3 -8.54 -9.99 14.84
CA PRO A 3 -8.64 -10.66 13.56
C PRO A 3 -8.02 -9.73 12.51
N SER A 4 -6.91 -10.15 11.91
CA SER A 4 -6.31 -9.41 10.80
C SER A 4 -7.21 -9.56 9.58
N GLU A 5 -7.59 -8.45 9.01
CA GLU A 5 -8.31 -8.46 7.75
C GLU A 5 -7.38 -8.97 6.63
N SER A 6 -7.87 -9.87 5.79
CA SER A 6 -7.05 -10.41 4.69
C SER A 6 -6.69 -9.30 3.69
N ALA A 7 -5.41 -9.22 3.30
CA ALA A 7 -4.95 -8.30 2.27
C ALA A 7 -5.45 -8.66 0.87
N LEU A 8 -5.84 -9.90 0.64
CA LEU A 8 -6.35 -10.41 -0.62
C LEU A 8 -7.61 -11.26 -0.39
N SER A 9 -8.63 -11.02 -1.21
CA SER A 9 -9.83 -11.86 -1.28
C SER A 9 -10.23 -12.06 -2.74
N VAL A 10 -10.44 -13.31 -3.12
CA VAL A 10 -10.70 -13.72 -4.51
C VAL A 10 -11.97 -14.57 -4.54
N THR A 11 -12.77 -14.41 -5.57
CA THR A 11 -13.80 -15.38 -5.97
C THR A 11 -13.31 -16.09 -7.23
N HIS A 12 -13.08 -17.38 -7.13
CA HIS A 12 -12.64 -18.23 -8.23
C HIS A 12 -13.74 -18.43 -9.28
N GLY A 13 -13.36 -18.92 -10.45
CA GLY A 13 -14.27 -19.08 -11.60
C GLY A 13 -15.44 -20.06 -11.37
N ASP A 14 -15.41 -20.87 -10.31
CA ASP A 14 -16.51 -21.74 -9.86
C ASP A 14 -17.35 -21.13 -8.74
N GLY A 15 -17.03 -19.91 -8.29
CA GLY A 15 -17.71 -19.20 -7.21
C GLY A 15 -17.13 -19.45 -5.82
N ASN A 16 -16.11 -20.29 -5.67
CA ASN A 16 -15.45 -20.52 -4.39
C ASN A 16 -14.62 -19.30 -3.98
N MET A 17 -14.62 -18.97 -2.69
CA MET A 17 -13.85 -17.83 -2.13
C MET A 17 -12.68 -18.29 -1.24
N THR A 18 -12.43 -19.58 -1.15
CA THR A 18 -11.33 -20.10 -0.33
C THR A 18 -10.01 -19.95 -1.07
N LEU A 19 -9.07 -19.23 -0.47
CA LEU A 19 -7.72 -19.03 -0.98
C LEU A 19 -6.71 -19.59 0.02
N GLN A 20 -5.90 -20.58 -0.41
CA GLN A 20 -4.88 -21.23 0.42
C GLN A 20 -3.52 -21.14 -0.25
N LEU A 21 -2.83 -20.03 -0.05
CA LEU A 21 -1.53 -19.78 -0.65
C LEU A 21 -0.41 -20.47 0.11
N GLU A 22 0.48 -21.13 -0.62
CA GLU A 22 1.74 -21.71 -0.15
C GLU A 22 2.91 -21.03 -0.85
N VAL A 23 3.99 -20.80 -0.11
CA VAL A 23 5.25 -20.33 -0.69
C VAL A 23 5.89 -21.46 -1.48
N ILE A 24 6.07 -21.26 -2.77
CA ILE A 24 6.72 -22.25 -3.66
C ILE A 24 8.18 -21.90 -3.94
N LYS A 25 8.54 -20.61 -3.88
CA LYS A 25 9.91 -20.16 -4.13
C LYS A 25 10.17 -18.79 -3.53
N VAL A 26 11.41 -18.56 -3.11
CA VAL A 26 11.94 -17.24 -2.75
C VAL A 26 13.19 -17.01 -3.58
N ASP A 27 13.21 -15.95 -4.36
CA ASP A 27 14.33 -15.52 -5.17
C ASP A 27 14.82 -14.16 -4.69
N THR A 28 16.15 -14.00 -4.57
CA THR A 28 16.77 -12.70 -4.28
C THR A 28 17.83 -12.41 -5.34
N ARG A 29 17.77 -11.20 -5.92
CA ARG A 29 18.79 -10.71 -6.85
C ARG A 29 19.30 -9.36 -6.40
N LYS A 30 20.58 -9.11 -6.64
CA LYS A 30 21.24 -7.83 -6.37
C LYS A 30 21.23 -6.97 -7.63
N GLU A 31 20.88 -5.72 -7.47
CA GLU A 31 21.06 -4.63 -8.44
C GLU A 31 22.15 -3.68 -7.92
N GLN A 32 22.55 -2.68 -8.70
CA GLN A 32 23.64 -1.77 -8.30
C GLN A 32 23.33 -0.98 -7.02
N THR A 33 22.07 -0.58 -6.83
CA THR A 33 21.63 0.27 -5.72
C THR A 33 20.55 -0.34 -4.86
N ALA A 34 20.09 -1.54 -5.18
CA ALA A 34 18.96 -2.18 -4.52
C ALA A 34 19.06 -3.70 -4.53
N ASP A 35 18.43 -4.34 -3.56
CA ASP A 35 18.19 -5.77 -3.55
C ASP A 35 16.71 -6.06 -3.82
N ILE A 36 16.43 -6.99 -4.73
CA ILE A 36 15.05 -7.39 -5.05
C ILE A 36 14.80 -8.79 -4.53
N THR A 37 13.80 -8.93 -3.67
CA THR A 37 13.31 -10.23 -3.19
C THR A 37 11.91 -10.48 -3.74
N THR A 38 11.72 -11.63 -4.38
CA THR A 38 10.44 -12.10 -4.88
C THR A 38 10.03 -13.37 -4.16
N ILE A 39 8.89 -13.33 -3.47
CA ILE A 39 8.28 -14.48 -2.81
C ILE A 39 7.14 -14.97 -3.71
N ARG A 40 7.30 -16.16 -4.27
CA ARG A 40 6.30 -16.76 -5.15
C ARG A 40 5.37 -17.66 -4.36
N LEU A 41 4.08 -17.43 -4.48
CA LEU A 41 3.04 -18.19 -3.86
C LEU A 41 2.12 -18.82 -4.92
N LYS A 42 1.55 -19.96 -4.57
CA LYS A 42 0.57 -20.66 -5.39
C LYS A 42 -0.57 -21.13 -4.50
N ASP A 43 -1.79 -21.08 -5.01
CA ASP A 43 -2.91 -21.72 -4.33
C ASP A 43 -2.82 -23.26 -4.43
N LYS A 44 -3.24 -23.94 -3.37
CA LYS A 44 -3.19 -25.42 -3.28
C LYS A 44 -4.11 -26.13 -4.28
N VAL A 45 -5.23 -25.53 -4.61
CA VAL A 45 -6.31 -26.14 -5.38
C VAL A 45 -6.44 -25.52 -6.77
N TYR A 46 -6.35 -24.19 -6.82
CA TYR A 46 -6.56 -23.44 -8.06
C TYR A 46 -5.25 -23.09 -8.74
N PRO A 47 -5.23 -22.97 -10.09
CA PRO A 47 -4.08 -22.43 -10.82
C PRO A 47 -4.03 -20.90 -10.66
N PHE A 48 -3.87 -20.45 -9.42
CA PHE A 48 -3.77 -19.07 -8.99
C PHE A 48 -2.40 -18.84 -8.37
N TYR A 49 -1.70 -17.81 -8.81
CA TYR A 49 -0.34 -17.50 -8.41
C TYR A 49 -0.22 -16.04 -7.96
N MET A 50 0.62 -15.81 -7.01
CA MET A 50 0.92 -14.47 -6.51
C MET A 50 2.43 -14.32 -6.26
N ASN A 51 3.02 -13.25 -6.76
CA ASN A 51 4.38 -12.84 -6.44
C ASN A 51 4.31 -11.61 -5.53
N LEU A 52 4.88 -11.72 -4.34
CA LEU A 52 5.16 -10.58 -3.48
C LEU A 52 6.58 -10.11 -3.80
N CYS A 53 6.70 -8.89 -4.28
CA CYS A 53 7.96 -8.30 -4.70
C CYS A 53 8.36 -7.16 -3.77
N TYR A 54 9.61 -7.19 -3.33
CA TYR A 54 10.21 -6.18 -2.45
C TYR A 54 11.51 -5.71 -3.07
N ARG A 55 11.65 -4.40 -3.25
CA ARG A 55 12.92 -3.78 -3.62
C ARG A 55 13.38 -2.92 -2.46
N THR A 56 14.53 -3.25 -1.90
CA THR A 56 15.12 -2.55 -0.76
C THR A 56 16.29 -1.69 -1.21
N TYR A 57 16.33 -0.45 -0.74
CA TYR A 57 17.41 0.51 -0.98
C TYR A 57 18.13 0.77 0.35
N PRO A 58 19.20 0.02 0.67
CA PRO A 58 19.85 0.09 1.99
C PRO A 58 20.37 1.50 2.33
N ASP A 59 20.87 2.23 1.32
CA ASP A 59 21.45 3.55 1.49
C ASP A 59 20.41 4.67 1.68
N ALA A 60 19.12 4.37 1.46
CA ALA A 60 18.04 5.35 1.51
C ALA A 60 16.93 5.02 2.51
N ASP A 61 17.03 3.87 3.22
CA ASP A 61 16.00 3.36 4.12
C ASP A 61 14.60 3.27 3.45
N ILE A 62 14.57 2.94 2.16
CA ILE A 62 13.37 2.83 1.36
C ILE A 62 13.12 1.38 0.99
N ILE A 63 11.85 0.96 1.06
CA ILE A 63 11.36 -0.32 0.57
C ILE A 63 10.21 -0.06 -0.40
N GLU A 64 10.40 -0.42 -1.66
CA GLU A 64 9.29 -0.53 -2.62
C GLU A 64 8.64 -1.91 -2.50
N THR A 65 7.31 -1.94 -2.57
CA THR A 65 6.57 -3.21 -2.60
C THR A 65 5.55 -3.20 -3.72
N TRP A 66 5.43 -4.33 -4.43
CA TRP A 66 4.34 -4.55 -5.37
C TRP A 66 3.94 -6.03 -5.39
N THR A 67 2.78 -6.29 -5.91
CA THR A 67 2.25 -7.65 -6.02
C THR A 67 1.83 -7.92 -7.46
N GLU A 68 2.24 -9.08 -7.96
CA GLU A 68 1.81 -9.59 -9.26
C GLU A 68 0.85 -10.76 -9.03
N ILE A 69 -0.32 -10.71 -9.66
CA ILE A 69 -1.33 -11.76 -9.56
C ILE A 69 -1.59 -12.31 -10.96
N THR A 70 -1.51 -13.64 -11.08
CA THR A 70 -1.81 -14.35 -12.32
C THR A 70 -2.69 -15.58 -12.02
N HIS A 71 -3.51 -15.97 -12.98
CA HIS A 71 -4.28 -17.20 -12.88
C HIS A 71 -4.43 -17.86 -14.25
N GLU A 72 -4.63 -19.18 -14.25
CA GLU A 72 -4.84 -20.00 -15.45
C GLU A 72 -6.19 -20.73 -15.37
N GLU A 73 -7.13 -20.20 -14.60
CA GLU A 73 -8.48 -20.74 -14.52
C GLU A 73 -9.21 -20.53 -15.83
N LYS A 74 -10.06 -21.49 -16.21
CA LYS A 74 -10.86 -21.46 -17.48
C LYS A 74 -11.90 -20.32 -17.50
N LYS A 75 -12.35 -19.87 -16.33
CA LYS A 75 -13.32 -18.78 -16.18
C LYS A 75 -12.64 -17.58 -15.52
N ALA A 76 -13.24 -16.41 -15.72
CA ALA A 76 -12.79 -15.19 -15.03
C ALA A 76 -12.92 -15.34 -13.51
N ILE A 77 -11.98 -14.76 -12.80
CA ILE A 77 -12.01 -14.62 -11.35
C ILE A 77 -12.39 -13.18 -10.98
N THR A 78 -12.80 -12.97 -9.75
CA THR A 78 -13.05 -11.62 -9.21
C THR A 78 -12.14 -11.36 -8.04
N LEU A 79 -11.38 -10.26 -8.11
CA LEU A 79 -10.64 -9.74 -6.97
C LEU A 79 -11.60 -8.88 -6.14
N ASN A 80 -12.08 -9.42 -5.02
CA ASN A 80 -13.01 -8.71 -4.12
C ASN A 80 -12.30 -7.69 -3.27
N ARG A 81 -11.04 -7.98 -2.90
CA ARG A 81 -10.15 -7.10 -2.14
C ARG A 81 -8.72 -7.32 -2.58
N PHE A 82 -7.99 -6.23 -2.64
CA PHE A 82 -6.54 -6.22 -2.85
C PHE A 82 -5.93 -5.05 -2.08
N ALA A 83 -4.87 -5.32 -1.32
CA ALA A 83 -4.05 -4.31 -0.68
C ALA A 83 -2.64 -4.34 -1.26
N SER A 84 -2.14 -3.20 -1.74
CA SER A 84 -0.78 -3.07 -2.30
C SER A 84 0.29 -3.24 -1.24
N ALA A 85 -0.01 -2.88 0.01
CA ALA A 85 0.87 -3.06 1.16
C ALA A 85 0.04 -3.40 2.40
N TYR A 86 0.64 -4.18 3.29
CA TYR A 86 0.09 -4.52 4.60
C TYR A 86 1.19 -4.39 5.64
N LEU A 87 1.02 -3.47 6.58
CA LEU A 87 1.99 -3.20 7.64
C LEU A 87 1.41 -3.57 9.00
N PRO A 88 1.79 -4.71 9.59
CA PRO A 88 1.34 -5.10 10.92
C PRO A 88 2.07 -4.27 11.98
N ILE A 89 1.37 -3.36 12.65
CA ILE A 89 1.88 -2.58 13.79
C ILE A 89 1.37 -3.25 15.06
N GLN A 90 2.28 -3.79 15.87
CA GLN A 90 1.90 -4.65 16.99
C GLN A 90 1.46 -3.88 18.23
N LYS A 91 2.02 -2.70 18.51
CA LYS A 91 1.71 -1.93 19.71
C LYS A 91 2.34 -0.54 19.64
N GLY A 92 1.69 0.47 20.26
CA GLY A 92 2.24 1.81 20.38
C GLY A 92 1.12 2.85 20.55
N ASP A 93 1.49 4.07 20.87
CA ASP A 93 0.65 5.25 20.75
C ASP A 93 0.72 5.74 19.30
N VAL A 94 -0.01 5.05 18.43
CA VAL A 94 0.07 5.27 16.98
C VAL A 94 -0.66 6.54 16.58
N TRP A 95 0.03 7.40 15.85
CA TRP A 95 -0.54 8.59 15.23
C TRP A 95 -0.44 8.50 13.71
N VAL A 96 -1.46 9.01 13.05
CA VAL A 96 -1.51 9.09 11.59
C VAL A 96 -1.46 10.54 11.19
N SER A 97 -0.55 10.87 10.29
CA SER A 97 -0.44 12.19 9.65
C SER A 97 -0.66 12.02 8.15
N HIS A 98 -1.49 12.88 7.55
CA HIS A 98 -1.72 12.89 6.11
C HIS A 98 -1.97 14.29 5.62
N LEU A 99 -1.75 14.51 4.34
CA LEU A 99 -2.05 15.75 3.67
C LEU A 99 -3.45 15.69 3.03
N TYR A 100 -4.17 16.78 3.14
CA TYR A 100 -5.47 16.97 2.50
C TYR A 100 -5.57 18.39 1.95
N GLY A 101 -6.61 18.71 1.23
CA GLY A 101 -6.79 20.07 0.73
C GLY A 101 -8.05 20.28 -0.07
N SER A 102 -8.06 21.44 -0.72
CA SER A 102 -9.07 21.87 -1.68
C SER A 102 -8.40 22.83 -2.66
N TRP A 103 -9.12 23.28 -3.68
CA TRP A 103 -8.60 24.26 -4.61
C TRP A 103 -8.16 25.55 -3.88
N ALA A 104 -6.95 26.02 -4.16
CA ALA A 104 -6.27 27.14 -3.50
C ALA A 104 -6.05 26.96 -1.98
N ASN A 105 -6.10 25.73 -1.46
CA ASN A 105 -5.85 25.38 -0.07
C ASN A 105 -5.33 23.94 0.03
N GLU A 106 -4.30 23.63 -0.77
CA GLU A 106 -3.68 22.31 -0.86
C GLU A 106 -2.74 22.06 0.32
N ALA A 107 -2.34 20.79 0.47
CA ALA A 107 -1.30 20.34 1.39
C ALA A 107 -1.50 20.74 2.86
N GLN A 108 -2.73 20.73 3.34
CA GLN A 108 -3.04 20.93 4.75
C GLN A 108 -2.69 19.66 5.53
N LEU A 109 -1.97 19.79 6.65
CA LEU A 109 -1.57 18.68 7.48
C LEU A 109 -2.64 18.32 8.53
N ALA A 110 -3.15 17.10 8.46
CA ALA A 110 -3.95 16.50 9.53
C ALA A 110 -3.08 15.51 10.34
N GLN A 111 -3.20 15.58 11.66
CA GLN A 111 -2.53 14.66 12.59
C GLN A 111 -3.50 14.21 13.67
N GLU A 112 -3.67 12.91 13.82
CA GLU A 112 -4.62 12.35 14.78
C GLU A 112 -4.14 11.02 15.38
N PRO A 113 -4.49 10.71 16.63
CA PRO A 113 -4.21 9.42 17.21
C PRO A 113 -5.08 8.34 16.55
N LEU A 114 -4.47 7.19 16.25
CA LEU A 114 -5.20 6.03 15.75
C LEU A 114 -5.94 5.35 16.92
N ARG A 115 -7.24 5.57 16.99
CA ARG A 115 -8.10 4.95 17.99
C ARG A 115 -8.63 3.60 17.53
N PRO A 116 -9.12 2.73 18.46
CA PRO A 116 -9.79 1.50 18.07
C PRO A 116 -10.92 1.74 17.07
N GLY A 117 -10.97 0.93 16.02
CA GLY A 117 -11.91 1.08 14.91
C GLY A 117 -11.19 1.10 13.56
N ILE A 118 -11.83 1.65 12.55
CA ILE A 118 -11.28 1.81 11.21
C ILE A 118 -11.11 3.29 10.90
N LYS A 119 -9.89 3.70 10.59
CA LYS A 119 -9.60 4.99 9.96
C LYS A 119 -9.41 4.76 8.46
N MET A 120 -10.13 5.51 7.65
CA MET A 120 -10.03 5.44 6.20
C MET A 120 -9.67 6.82 5.63
N ILE A 121 -8.59 6.89 4.88
CA ILE A 121 -8.22 8.04 4.06
C ILE A 121 -8.56 7.64 2.62
N LYS A 122 -9.45 8.40 1.99
CA LYS A 122 -9.99 8.04 0.67
C LYS A 122 -10.01 9.25 -0.24
N ASN A 123 -9.41 9.10 -1.41
CA ASN A 123 -9.58 10.03 -2.52
C ASN A 123 -10.71 9.52 -3.44
N LYS A 124 -11.63 10.39 -3.82
CA LYS A 124 -12.72 10.12 -4.75
C LYS A 124 -12.60 10.90 -6.06
N ASP A 125 -11.60 11.76 -6.16
CA ASP A 125 -11.45 12.71 -7.27
C ASP A 125 -10.61 12.13 -8.43
N GLY A 126 -10.58 10.81 -8.54
CA GLY A 126 -9.84 10.10 -9.58
C GLY A 126 -8.34 10.33 -9.48
N ILE A 127 -7.76 10.89 -10.53
CA ILE A 127 -6.32 11.16 -10.61
C ILE A 127 -5.86 12.40 -9.82
N ARG A 128 -6.77 13.24 -9.36
CA ARG A 128 -6.45 14.44 -8.58
C ARG A 128 -6.33 14.10 -7.10
N ASN A 129 -5.11 13.93 -6.62
CA ASN A 129 -4.84 13.60 -5.21
C ASN A 129 -4.55 14.81 -4.33
N SER A 130 -4.27 15.98 -4.91
CA SER A 130 -3.94 17.20 -4.15
C SER A 130 -5.14 17.89 -3.51
N HIS A 131 -6.36 17.62 -3.99
CA HIS A 131 -7.56 18.34 -3.54
C HIS A 131 -8.22 17.73 -2.31
N THR A 132 -8.34 16.40 -2.22
CA THR A 132 -9.08 15.77 -1.10
C THR A 132 -8.14 15.07 -0.14
N ALA A 133 -7.30 14.17 -0.63
CA ALA A 133 -6.31 13.45 0.16
C ALA A 133 -5.13 13.08 -0.74
N HIS A 134 -3.93 13.31 -0.24
CA HIS A 134 -2.72 12.88 -0.92
C HIS A 134 -2.57 11.37 -0.85
N ALA A 135 -1.85 10.79 -1.82
CA ALA A 135 -1.61 9.34 -1.91
C ALA A 135 -0.45 8.90 -0.98
N GLU A 136 -0.31 9.57 0.15
CA GLU A 136 0.74 9.34 1.12
C GLU A 136 0.23 9.47 2.55
N VAL A 137 0.84 8.72 3.46
CA VAL A 137 0.52 8.75 4.87
C VAL A 137 1.80 8.54 5.69
N MET A 138 1.89 9.21 6.83
CA MET A 138 2.94 9.00 7.83
C MET A 138 2.34 8.38 9.06
N ILE A 139 2.97 7.31 9.55
CA ILE A 139 2.57 6.56 10.74
C ILE A 139 3.64 6.75 11.80
N SER A 140 3.30 7.40 12.90
CA SER A 140 4.19 7.59 14.04
C SER A 140 3.89 6.56 15.10
N LEU A 141 4.94 5.93 15.65
CA LEU A 141 4.79 4.76 16.55
C LEU A 141 4.83 5.12 18.02
N ASP A 142 5.41 6.27 18.37
CA ASP A 142 5.72 6.69 19.74
C ASP A 142 4.97 7.96 20.17
N GLY A 143 3.72 8.12 19.70
CA GLY A 143 2.91 9.30 19.97
C GLY A 143 2.94 10.31 18.82
N LYS A 144 2.42 11.51 19.07
CA LYS A 144 2.40 12.60 18.11
C LYS A 144 3.83 12.98 17.69
N PRO A 145 4.16 12.98 16.39
CA PRO A 145 5.50 13.32 15.93
C PRO A 145 5.82 14.78 16.26
N LYS A 146 7.07 15.02 16.65
CA LYS A 146 7.63 16.34 16.93
C LYS A 146 8.82 16.57 16.01
N GLU A 147 9.22 17.82 15.88
CA GLU A 147 10.32 18.24 15.01
C GLU A 147 11.64 17.44 15.23
N ASN A 148 11.94 17.11 16.49
CA ASN A 148 13.21 16.47 16.86
C ASN A 148 13.07 15.08 17.47
N THR A 149 11.86 14.49 17.53
CA THR A 149 11.64 13.20 18.18
C THR A 149 10.49 12.44 17.53
N GLY A 150 10.65 11.12 17.44
CA GLY A 150 9.63 10.19 16.98
C GLY A 150 10.16 9.24 15.93
N SER A 151 9.63 8.02 15.92
CA SER A 151 9.84 7.05 14.85
C SER A 151 8.66 7.14 13.89
N VAL A 152 8.92 7.44 12.63
CA VAL A 152 7.89 7.64 11.59
C VAL A 152 8.13 6.70 10.42
N ILE A 153 7.07 6.03 9.99
CA ILE A 153 7.04 5.25 8.75
C ILE A 153 6.24 6.04 7.73
N GLY A 154 6.89 6.49 6.66
CA GLY A 154 6.22 7.07 5.51
C GLY A 154 5.74 5.97 4.56
N VAL A 155 4.51 6.06 4.09
CA VAL A 155 3.94 5.19 3.06
C VAL A 155 3.38 6.05 1.95
N ALA A 156 3.85 5.83 0.73
CA ALA A 156 3.39 6.54 -0.45
C ALA A 156 3.00 5.55 -1.54
N LEU A 157 1.93 5.85 -2.27
CA LEU A 157 1.52 5.07 -3.43
C LEU A 157 2.34 5.54 -4.64
N CYS A 158 3.23 4.69 -5.11
CA CYS A 158 4.07 4.95 -6.30
C CYS A 158 3.25 4.76 -7.58
N TYR A 159 2.33 5.66 -7.84
CA TYR A 159 1.56 5.68 -9.09
C TYR A 159 1.85 6.97 -9.85
N SER A 160 2.61 6.87 -10.92
CA SER A 160 3.18 8.01 -11.65
C SER A 160 2.15 9.03 -12.18
N CYS A 161 0.93 8.59 -12.46
CA CYS A 161 -0.12 9.47 -12.99
C CYS A 161 -0.68 10.44 -11.94
N LEU A 162 -0.57 10.12 -10.66
CA LEU A 162 -1.12 10.93 -9.56
C LEU A 162 -0.20 12.09 -9.15
N LEU A 163 1.09 11.98 -9.42
CA LEU A 163 2.08 13.03 -9.12
C LEU A 163 2.14 14.10 -10.22
N TYR A 164 1.66 13.78 -11.41
CA TYR A 164 1.81 14.64 -12.58
C TYR A 164 0.76 15.78 -12.66
N THR A 165 -0.32 15.68 -11.91
CA THR A 165 -1.45 16.63 -12.00
C THR A 165 -1.35 17.81 -11.03
N SER A 166 -0.28 17.90 -10.25
CA SER A 166 -0.02 19.04 -9.36
C SER A 166 0.92 20.09 -9.99
N ASP A 167 1.33 19.92 -11.23
CA ASP A 167 2.19 20.88 -11.91
C ASP A 167 1.34 22.03 -12.44
N ALA A 168 1.55 23.22 -11.89
CA ALA A 168 0.89 24.45 -12.29
C ALA A 168 1.19 24.85 -13.77
N ALA A 169 2.07 24.15 -14.47
CA ALA A 169 2.35 24.38 -15.88
C ALA A 169 1.23 23.91 -16.82
N ASP A 170 0.35 23.01 -16.37
CA ASP A 170 -0.80 22.55 -17.17
C ASP A 170 -1.97 23.55 -17.19
N ASP A 171 -1.97 24.55 -16.31
CA ASP A 171 -3.01 25.59 -16.27
C ASP A 171 -2.80 26.73 -17.30
N LEU A 172 -1.73 26.65 -18.13
CA LEU A 172 -1.40 27.69 -19.13
C LEU A 172 -1.79 27.32 -20.57
N THR A 173 -2.49 26.24 -20.76
CA THR A 173 -3.08 25.83 -22.03
C THR A 173 -4.60 25.86 -21.97
#